data_a5d90528182a3a7c05110fa4bc73081f
#
_entry.id   a5d90528182a3a7c05110fa4bc73081f
#
_cell.length_a   1.000
_cell.length_b   1.000
_cell.length_c   1.000
_cell.angle_alpha   90.00
_cell.angle_beta   90.00
_cell.angle_gamma   90.00
#
_symmetry.space_group_name_H-M   'P 1'
#
loop_
_entity.id
_entity.type
_entity.pdbx_description
1 polymer ?
#
loop_
_entity_poly.entity_id
_entity_poly.type
_entity_poly.pdbx_seq_one_letter_code
_entity_poly.pdbx_strand_id
1 'polypeptide(L)'
;MVSKEVLRVRASDLTHWSGLASARRLPMPARETEAIILKTFPLGEADRVVSFFGRTSGRLRGVAAGARRLNNRFGSSLEMLSHVRIWYVERETRDLVRIQQAESLESLHKAQSDYGLSTGLAVMSEIAEMVLPEHEVSEAMFRLMLLAAREVERTGRWQLPLSYFAFWTVRLGGWLPRFDCCASCQGVFEATAAFYNAHRAGLFCAKCRRPGMKPLRPEARAVAERFASERLDQMAFDRAMDPSIAELRAAGLAWIELNAERRLTTTELLETA
;
A
#
# COMPACT_ATOMS: atom_id res chain seq x y z
N MET A 1 -32.43 -37.92 39.06
CA MET A 1 -31.97 -37.73 40.46
C MET A 1 -30.48 -37.99 40.49
N VAL A 2 -29.66 -36.96 40.46
CA VAL A 2 -28.24 -37.02 40.81
C VAL A 2 -27.94 -35.74 41.58
N SER A 3 -27.39 -35.90 42.74
CA SER A 3 -27.19 -34.93 43.81
C SER A 3 -26.22 -33.80 43.44
N LYS A 4 -26.61 -32.59 43.87
CA LYS A 4 -25.76 -31.42 43.98
C LYS A 4 -24.93 -31.53 45.27
N GLU A 5 -23.66 -31.75 45.17
CA GLU A 5 -22.70 -31.57 46.24
C GLU A 5 -21.96 -30.25 46.08
N VAL A 6 -22.33 -29.28 46.91
CA VAL A 6 -21.75 -27.95 46.97
C VAL A 6 -20.49 -28.03 47.84
N LEU A 7 -19.34 -27.94 47.27
CA LEU A 7 -18.06 -27.75 47.97
C LEU A 7 -18.02 -26.36 48.60
N ARG A 8 -18.24 -26.30 49.91
CA ARG A 8 -17.98 -25.12 50.76
C ARG A 8 -16.47 -25.02 51.01
N VAL A 9 -15.81 -24.07 50.34
CA VAL A 9 -14.44 -23.64 50.66
C VAL A 9 -14.52 -22.79 51.95
N ARG A 10 -13.79 -23.18 52.99
CA ARG A 10 -13.75 -22.45 54.28
C ARG A 10 -12.90 -21.18 54.11
N ALA A 11 -13.36 -20.11 54.76
CA ALA A 11 -12.72 -18.77 54.74
C ALA A 11 -11.31 -18.72 55.37
N SER A 12 -10.82 -19.84 55.95
CA SER A 12 -9.47 -19.94 56.55
C SER A 12 -8.36 -20.19 55.57
N ASP A 13 -8.66 -20.49 54.28
CA ASP A 13 -7.64 -20.83 53.31
C ASP A 13 -7.14 -19.62 52.45
N LEU A 14 -7.64 -18.42 52.76
CA LEU A 14 -7.34 -17.19 52.01
C LEU A 14 -6.20 -16.32 52.58
N THR A 15 -5.54 -16.76 53.67
CA THR A 15 -4.52 -15.93 54.36
C THR A 15 -3.08 -16.24 53.96
N HIS A 16 -2.81 -17.08 52.95
CA HIS A 16 -1.43 -17.46 52.61
C HIS A 16 -1.02 -17.11 51.16
N TRP A 17 -1.65 -16.07 50.56
CA TRP A 17 -1.27 -15.62 49.22
C TRP A 17 -0.78 -14.15 49.17
N SER A 18 -0.06 -13.72 50.19
CA SER A 18 0.63 -12.41 50.22
C SER A 18 2.10 -12.47 49.73
N GLY A 19 2.44 -13.39 48.83
CA GLY A 19 3.79 -13.61 48.37
C GLY A 19 3.98 -13.82 46.90
N LEU A 20 3.02 -13.44 46.01
CA LEU A 20 3.28 -13.36 44.60
C LEU A 20 3.83 -11.96 44.28
N ALA A 21 5.15 -11.85 44.47
CA ALA A 21 5.99 -10.81 43.88
C ALA A 21 5.56 -10.53 42.46
N SER A 22 5.52 -9.21 42.10
CA SER A 22 5.30 -8.69 40.78
C SER A 22 5.88 -9.65 39.72
N ALA A 23 5.02 -10.36 39.01
CA ALA A 23 5.46 -11.07 37.84
C ALA A 23 6.09 -10.02 36.92
N ARG A 24 7.42 -9.97 36.87
CA ARG A 24 8.16 -9.24 35.86
C ARG A 24 7.59 -9.75 34.53
N ARG A 25 6.75 -8.94 33.89
CA ARG A 25 6.33 -9.21 32.51
C ARG A 25 7.62 -9.39 31.73
N LEU A 26 7.88 -10.62 31.32
CA LEU A 26 8.99 -10.88 30.40
C LEU A 26 8.84 -9.89 29.27
N PRO A 27 9.92 -9.18 28.90
CA PRO A 27 9.84 -8.26 27.78
C PRO A 27 9.39 -9.06 26.56
N MET A 28 8.26 -8.69 25.96
CA MET A 28 7.82 -9.33 24.73
C MET A 28 8.94 -9.17 23.70
N PRO A 29 9.35 -10.27 23.02
CA PRO A 29 10.45 -10.20 22.07
C PRO A 29 10.12 -9.17 20.99
N ALA A 30 11.08 -8.30 20.71
CA ALA A 30 10.99 -7.40 19.58
C ALA A 30 10.99 -8.22 18.29
N ARG A 31 10.07 -7.93 17.39
CA ARG A 31 10.07 -8.47 16.04
C ARG A 31 10.82 -7.53 15.13
N GLU A 32 11.47 -8.08 14.13
CA GLU A 32 12.19 -7.35 13.09
C GLU A 32 11.60 -7.68 11.72
N THR A 33 11.49 -6.67 10.85
CA THR A 33 11.11 -6.85 9.45
C THR A 33 11.71 -5.75 8.58
N GLU A 34 12.01 -6.06 7.33
CA GLU A 34 12.11 -5.04 6.29
C GLU A 34 10.74 -4.43 6.07
N ALA A 35 10.65 -3.13 5.89
CA ALA A 35 9.39 -2.43 5.72
C ALA A 35 9.51 -1.23 4.78
N ILE A 36 8.39 -0.86 4.19
CA ILE A 36 8.19 0.38 3.44
C ILE A 36 7.25 1.25 4.27
N ILE A 37 7.67 2.46 4.58
CA ILE A 37 6.83 3.42 5.31
C ILE A 37 5.74 3.92 4.38
N LEU A 38 4.48 3.72 4.75
CA LEU A 38 3.35 4.17 3.94
C LEU A 38 2.94 5.58 4.33
N LYS A 39 2.59 5.80 5.59
CA LYS A 39 2.06 7.07 6.05
C LYS A 39 2.42 7.35 7.49
N THR A 40 2.57 8.63 7.82
CA THR A 40 2.80 9.06 9.20
C THR A 40 1.79 10.12 9.60
N PHE A 41 1.32 10.04 10.84
CA PHE A 41 0.39 11.00 11.43
C PHE A 41 0.94 11.50 12.77
N PRO A 42 0.76 12.77 13.12
CA PRO A 42 1.09 13.24 14.44
C PRO A 42 0.18 12.58 15.51
N LEU A 43 0.78 12.19 16.62
CA LEU A 43 0.08 11.67 17.80
C LEU A 43 0.51 12.49 19.02
N GLY A 44 -0.36 13.37 19.49
CA GLY A 44 0.00 14.34 20.53
C GLY A 44 1.17 15.25 20.11
N GLU A 45 1.95 15.70 21.09
CA GLU A 45 3.02 16.67 20.85
C GLU A 45 4.33 16.04 20.36
N ALA A 46 4.65 14.82 20.82
CA ALA A 46 5.98 14.23 20.65
C ALA A 46 6.02 12.99 19.75
N ASP A 47 4.88 12.32 19.51
CA ASP A 47 4.85 11.01 18.91
C ASP A 47 4.31 11.05 17.47
N ARG A 48 4.52 9.96 16.72
CA ARG A 48 3.87 9.70 15.42
C ARG A 48 3.20 8.33 15.42
N VAL A 49 2.04 8.22 14.78
CA VAL A 49 1.55 6.94 14.28
C VAL A 49 2.15 6.72 12.90
N VAL A 50 2.70 5.57 12.68
CA VAL A 50 3.34 5.18 11.42
C VAL A 50 2.60 3.97 10.87
N SER A 51 2.11 4.07 9.65
CA SER A 51 1.65 2.94 8.86
C SER A 51 2.81 2.46 8.00
N PHE A 52 3.09 1.17 8.04
CA PHE A 52 4.17 0.56 7.28
C PHE A 52 3.77 -0.80 6.72
N PHE A 53 4.34 -1.15 5.59
CA PHE A 53 4.17 -2.46 4.97
C PHE A 53 5.43 -3.29 5.19
N GLY A 54 5.35 -4.22 6.12
CA GLY A 54 6.45 -5.14 6.45
C GLY A 54 6.47 -6.33 5.49
N ARG A 55 7.66 -6.69 5.04
CA ARG A 55 7.88 -7.80 4.10
C ARG A 55 7.37 -9.14 4.61
N THR A 56 7.52 -9.37 5.93
CA THR A 56 7.13 -10.62 6.61
C THR A 56 5.96 -10.46 7.57
N SER A 57 5.49 -9.24 7.80
CA SER A 57 4.42 -8.96 8.76
C SER A 57 3.16 -8.38 8.14
N GLY A 58 3.19 -8.06 6.84
CA GLY A 58 2.09 -7.37 6.18
C GLY A 58 1.99 -5.90 6.58
N ARG A 59 0.84 -5.28 6.32
CA ARG A 59 0.60 -3.89 6.71
C ARG A 59 0.28 -3.79 8.20
N LEU A 60 1.03 -2.94 8.89
CA LEU A 60 0.88 -2.66 10.31
C LEU A 60 0.83 -1.17 10.58
N ARG A 61 0.24 -0.81 11.72
CA ARG A 61 0.32 0.54 12.28
C ARG A 61 0.99 0.50 13.64
N GLY A 62 1.90 1.45 13.89
CA GLY A 62 2.63 1.50 15.14
C GLY A 62 2.88 2.91 15.64
N VAL A 63 3.11 3.03 16.95
CA VAL A 63 3.49 4.29 17.60
C VAL A 63 5.01 4.39 17.66
N ALA A 64 5.55 5.43 17.04
CA ALA A 64 6.95 5.85 17.15
C ALA A 64 7.05 6.96 18.19
N ALA A 65 7.33 6.56 19.45
CA ALA A 65 7.38 7.50 20.56
C ALA A 65 8.59 8.42 20.47
N GLY A 66 8.35 9.72 20.62
CA GLY A 66 9.37 10.77 20.53
C GLY A 66 9.77 11.14 19.10
N ALA A 67 9.12 10.60 18.06
CA ALA A 67 9.51 10.80 16.65
C ALA A 67 9.35 12.25 16.15
N ARG A 68 8.68 13.13 16.90
CA ARG A 68 8.56 14.56 16.59
C ARG A 68 9.58 15.45 17.32
N ARG A 69 10.38 14.89 18.21
CA ARG A 69 11.42 15.65 18.91
C ARG A 69 12.58 15.95 17.96
N LEU A 70 13.25 17.10 18.15
CA LEU A 70 14.38 17.52 17.29
C LEU A 70 15.48 16.47 17.19
N ASN A 71 15.87 15.85 18.30
CA ASN A 71 16.88 14.81 18.34
C ASN A 71 16.22 13.43 18.53
N ASN A 72 15.30 13.08 17.64
CA ASN A 72 14.66 11.76 17.72
C ASN A 72 15.57 10.67 17.12
N ARG A 73 15.41 9.45 17.63
CA ARG A 73 16.20 8.29 17.21
C ARG A 73 15.84 7.74 15.83
N PHE A 74 14.77 8.21 15.22
CA PHE A 74 14.29 7.71 13.93
C PHE A 74 14.86 8.51 12.74
N GLY A 75 15.26 9.76 12.96
CA GLY A 75 15.75 10.63 11.89
C GLY A 75 14.78 10.72 10.73
N SER A 76 15.28 10.51 9.51
CA SER A 76 14.51 10.48 8.26
C SER A 76 13.94 9.09 7.93
N SER A 77 14.18 8.07 8.76
CA SER A 77 13.72 6.69 8.45
C SER A 77 12.20 6.53 8.38
N LEU A 78 11.43 7.50 8.89
CA LEU A 78 9.97 7.46 8.88
C LEU A 78 9.34 8.30 7.75
N GLU A 79 10.14 8.75 6.79
CA GLU A 79 9.61 9.45 5.62
C GLU A 79 8.88 8.48 4.67
N MET A 80 7.91 9.01 3.95
CA MET A 80 7.04 8.23 3.06
C MET A 80 7.82 7.46 2.00
N LEU A 81 7.47 6.20 1.81
CA LEU A 81 8.10 5.20 0.93
C LEU A 81 9.58 4.92 1.22
N SER A 82 10.14 5.39 2.35
CA SER A 82 11.46 4.95 2.78
C SER A 82 11.48 3.44 2.99
N HIS A 83 12.51 2.78 2.47
CA HIS A 83 12.80 1.38 2.71
C HIS A 83 13.64 1.27 3.97
N VAL A 84 13.11 0.61 4.99
CA VAL A 84 13.69 0.57 6.33
C VAL A 84 13.74 -0.84 6.89
N ARG A 85 14.60 -1.05 7.86
CA ARG A 85 14.52 -2.15 8.80
C ARG A 85 13.88 -1.62 10.07
N ILE A 86 12.79 -2.24 10.52
CA ILE A 86 11.99 -1.79 11.65
C ILE A 86 11.93 -2.86 12.75
N TRP A 87 12.13 -2.44 14.00
CA TRP A 87 11.95 -3.26 15.20
C TRP A 87 10.73 -2.77 15.96
N TYR A 88 9.84 -3.69 16.25
CA TYR A 88 8.58 -3.38 16.90
C TYR A 88 8.16 -4.47 17.90
N VAL A 89 7.28 -4.10 18.83
CA VAL A 89 6.67 -5.01 19.80
C VAL A 89 5.16 -4.98 19.61
N GLU A 90 4.58 -6.15 19.39
CA GLU A 90 3.13 -6.34 19.40
C GLU A 90 2.63 -6.51 20.83
N ARG A 91 1.41 -6.05 21.09
CA ARG A 91 0.72 -6.29 22.33
C ARG A 91 -0.69 -6.80 22.01
N GLU A 92 -1.07 -7.94 22.60
CA GLU A 92 -2.37 -8.58 22.37
C GLU A 92 -3.57 -7.67 22.64
N THR A 93 -3.39 -6.65 23.47
CA THR A 93 -4.47 -5.73 23.88
C THR A 93 -4.52 -4.43 23.09
N ARG A 94 -3.74 -4.26 22.00
CA ARG A 94 -3.65 -3.01 21.25
C ARG A 94 -3.51 -3.26 19.77
N ASP A 95 -4.28 -2.55 18.97
CA ASP A 95 -4.21 -2.57 17.49
C ASP A 95 -2.93 -1.92 16.94
N LEU A 96 -2.29 -1.05 17.73
CA LEU A 96 -1.05 -0.36 17.35
C LEU A 96 0.16 -1.04 17.99
N VAL A 97 1.11 -1.47 17.16
CA VAL A 97 2.41 -1.96 17.64
C VAL A 97 3.26 -0.80 18.19
N ARG A 98 4.23 -1.09 19.03
CA ARG A 98 5.20 -0.09 19.48
C ARG A 98 6.48 -0.20 18.68
N ILE A 99 6.77 0.81 17.87
CA ILE A 99 8.02 0.90 17.13
C ILE A 99 9.14 1.31 18.09
N GLN A 100 10.16 0.47 18.17
CA GLN A 100 11.32 0.70 19.01
C GLN A 100 12.44 1.41 18.24
N GLN A 101 12.68 0.98 17.00
CA GLN A 101 13.76 1.46 16.15
C GLN A 101 13.36 1.34 14.69
N ALA A 102 13.89 2.22 13.84
CA ALA A 102 13.84 2.12 12.39
C ALA A 102 15.19 2.58 11.85
N GLU A 103 15.78 1.78 10.97
CA GLU A 103 17.02 2.07 10.26
C GLU A 103 16.74 2.18 8.76
N SER A 104 17.22 3.24 8.14
CA SER A 104 17.07 3.42 6.69
C SER A 104 17.97 2.43 5.95
N LEU A 105 17.38 1.61 5.11
CA LEU A 105 18.08 0.76 4.14
C LEU A 105 18.28 1.51 2.83
N GLU A 106 17.28 2.28 2.41
CA GLU A 106 17.31 3.15 1.24
C GLU A 106 16.49 4.41 1.50
N SER A 107 17.01 5.53 1.06
CA SER A 107 16.32 6.82 1.11
C SER A 107 15.99 7.28 -0.30
N LEU A 108 14.78 7.80 -0.49
CA LEU A 108 14.30 8.42 -1.73
C LEU A 108 14.43 9.95 -1.64
N HIS A 109 15.62 10.42 -1.27
CA HIS A 109 15.83 11.82 -0.91
C HIS A 109 15.45 12.81 -2.02
N LYS A 110 15.84 12.51 -3.26
CA LYS A 110 15.49 13.34 -4.43
C LYS A 110 13.98 13.33 -4.66
N ALA A 111 13.36 12.15 -4.67
CA ALA A 111 11.94 12.01 -4.92
C ALA A 111 11.08 12.61 -3.79
N GLN A 112 11.54 12.56 -2.55
CA GLN A 112 10.86 13.15 -1.40
C GLN A 112 11.00 14.68 -1.34
N SER A 113 12.06 15.24 -1.93
CA SER A 113 12.33 16.69 -1.91
C SER A 113 11.68 17.44 -3.08
N ASP A 114 11.30 16.75 -4.15
CA ASP A 114 10.62 17.31 -5.31
C ASP A 114 9.11 17.16 -5.18
N TYR A 115 8.36 18.23 -5.42
CA TYR A 115 6.90 18.23 -5.25
C TYR A 115 6.20 17.25 -6.20
N GLY A 116 6.57 17.23 -7.48
CA GLY A 116 5.95 16.35 -8.46
C GLY A 116 6.24 14.87 -8.19
N LEU A 117 7.50 14.56 -7.86
CA LEU A 117 7.91 13.19 -7.53
C LEU A 117 7.26 12.71 -6.22
N SER A 118 7.24 13.56 -5.19
CA SER A 118 6.63 13.24 -3.90
C SER A 118 5.11 13.03 -4.02
N THR A 119 4.45 13.75 -4.92
CA THR A 119 3.03 13.52 -5.24
C THR A 119 2.81 12.14 -5.86
N GLY A 120 3.64 11.74 -6.83
CA GLY A 120 3.59 10.38 -7.41
C GLY A 120 3.78 9.28 -6.35
N LEU A 121 4.74 9.48 -5.44
CA LEU A 121 4.96 8.58 -4.29
C LEU A 121 3.76 8.55 -3.33
N ALA A 122 3.11 9.69 -3.09
CA ALA A 122 1.93 9.78 -2.22
C ALA A 122 0.75 8.98 -2.77
N VAL A 123 0.53 9.02 -4.09
CA VAL A 123 -0.50 8.19 -4.75
C VAL A 123 -0.18 6.70 -4.62
N MET A 124 1.07 6.28 -4.82
CA MET A 124 1.48 4.88 -4.63
C MET A 124 1.23 4.43 -3.19
N SER A 125 1.57 5.28 -2.23
CA SER A 125 1.35 5.02 -0.81
C SER A 125 -0.14 4.90 -0.46
N GLU A 126 -0.98 5.80 -0.97
CA GLU A 126 -2.43 5.75 -0.74
C GLU A 126 -3.05 4.49 -1.35
N ILE A 127 -2.63 4.11 -2.56
CA ILE A 127 -3.05 2.86 -3.19
C ILE A 127 -2.70 1.66 -2.29
N ALA A 128 -1.46 1.59 -1.79
CA ALA A 128 -1.05 0.51 -0.90
C ALA A 128 -1.86 0.46 0.39
N GLU A 129 -2.11 1.61 1.03
CA GLU A 129 -2.98 1.72 2.20
C GLU A 129 -4.43 1.23 1.92
N MET A 130 -4.89 1.44 0.70
CA MET A 130 -6.24 1.10 0.27
C MET A 130 -6.41 -0.39 -0.02
N VAL A 131 -5.42 -1.01 -0.69
CA VAL A 131 -5.56 -2.37 -1.23
C VAL A 131 -4.93 -3.46 -0.35
N LEU A 132 -4.04 -3.10 0.57
CA LEU A 132 -3.38 -4.07 1.44
C LEU A 132 -4.20 -4.26 2.72
N PRO A 133 -4.73 -5.46 2.98
CA PRO A 133 -5.31 -5.78 4.29
C PRO A 133 -4.25 -5.71 5.40
N GLU A 134 -4.69 -5.49 6.63
CA GLU A 134 -3.79 -5.52 7.79
C GLU A 134 -3.30 -6.96 8.01
N HIS A 135 -2.02 -7.10 8.39
CA HIS A 135 -1.34 -8.37 8.67
C HIS A 135 -1.19 -9.33 7.48
N GLU A 136 -1.65 -8.96 6.28
CA GLU A 136 -1.52 -9.81 5.11
C GLU A 136 -0.18 -9.57 4.41
N VAL A 137 0.60 -10.64 4.28
CA VAL A 137 1.93 -10.62 3.65
C VAL A 137 1.79 -10.77 2.13
N SER A 138 2.43 -9.88 1.37
CA SER A 138 2.52 -9.97 -0.08
C SER A 138 3.92 -9.58 -0.57
N GLU A 139 4.77 -10.56 -0.81
CA GLU A 139 6.11 -10.35 -1.35
C GLU A 139 6.06 -9.70 -2.73
N ALA A 140 5.07 -10.06 -3.55
CA ALA A 140 4.90 -9.48 -4.88
C ALA A 140 4.62 -7.97 -4.81
N MET A 141 3.70 -7.55 -3.94
CA MET A 141 3.39 -6.14 -3.73
C MET A 141 4.57 -5.39 -3.11
N PHE A 142 5.29 -6.00 -2.15
CA PHE A 142 6.46 -5.40 -1.53
C PHE A 142 7.55 -5.09 -2.56
N ARG A 143 7.87 -6.06 -3.43
CA ARG A 143 8.84 -5.88 -4.51
C ARG A 143 8.39 -4.87 -5.56
N LEU A 144 7.10 -4.87 -5.89
CA LEU A 144 6.51 -3.92 -6.83
C LEU A 144 6.65 -2.48 -6.32
N MET A 145 6.34 -2.24 -5.05
CA MET A 145 6.48 -0.91 -4.43
C MET A 145 7.92 -0.43 -4.43
N LEU A 146 8.87 -1.28 -4.02
CA LEU A 146 10.29 -0.93 -4.04
C LEU A 146 10.78 -0.62 -5.46
N LEU A 147 10.40 -1.45 -6.44
CA LEU A 147 10.78 -1.24 -7.83
C LEU A 147 10.26 0.11 -8.34
N ALA A 148 8.98 0.40 -8.14
CA ALA A 148 8.38 1.63 -8.61
C ALA A 148 8.98 2.87 -7.92
N ALA A 149 9.18 2.83 -6.61
CA ALA A 149 9.77 3.93 -5.85
C ALA A 149 11.23 4.20 -6.27
N ARG A 150 12.04 3.16 -6.45
CA ARG A 150 13.42 3.26 -6.96
C ARG A 150 13.47 3.86 -8.36
N GLU A 151 12.53 3.50 -9.22
CA GLU A 151 12.48 4.06 -10.58
C GLU A 151 12.08 5.54 -10.58
N VAL A 152 11.20 5.99 -9.66
CA VAL A 152 10.94 7.43 -9.47
C VAL A 152 12.22 8.15 -9.05
N GLU A 153 12.96 7.63 -8.06
CA GLU A 153 14.22 8.23 -7.58
C GLU A 153 15.28 8.27 -8.69
N ARG A 154 15.45 7.17 -9.41
CA ARG A 154 16.46 7.01 -10.46
C ARG A 154 16.19 7.91 -11.66
N THR A 155 14.93 7.96 -12.13
CA THR A 155 14.59 8.64 -13.39
C THR A 155 14.20 10.10 -13.19
N GLY A 156 13.83 10.50 -11.99
CA GLY A 156 13.24 11.82 -11.72
C GLY A 156 11.89 12.01 -12.43
N ARG A 157 11.14 10.94 -12.63
CA ARG A 157 9.81 10.93 -13.27
C ARG A 157 8.90 9.93 -12.57
N TRP A 158 7.66 10.32 -12.32
CA TRP A 158 6.69 9.50 -11.62
C TRP A 158 5.66 8.83 -12.55
N GLN A 159 5.48 9.35 -13.77
CA GLN A 159 4.38 8.98 -14.64
C GLN A 159 4.38 7.51 -15.02
N LEU A 160 5.51 7.01 -15.54
CA LEU A 160 5.67 5.61 -15.92
C LEU A 160 5.67 4.67 -14.70
N PRO A 161 6.49 4.92 -13.65
CA PRO A 161 6.49 4.07 -12.45
C PRO A 161 5.13 3.96 -11.76
N LEU A 162 4.39 5.07 -11.63
CA LEU A 162 3.05 5.04 -11.03
C LEU A 162 2.06 4.27 -11.91
N SER A 163 2.14 4.43 -13.24
CA SER A 163 1.26 3.70 -14.17
C SER A 163 1.51 2.20 -14.14
N TYR A 164 2.78 1.81 -14.09
CA TYR A 164 3.20 0.41 -13.94
C TYR A 164 2.75 -0.16 -12.58
N PHE A 165 2.95 0.60 -11.51
CA PHE A 165 2.50 0.23 -10.17
C PHE A 165 0.98 0.01 -10.10
N ALA A 166 0.19 0.95 -10.65
CA ALA A 166 -1.26 0.84 -10.69
C ALA A 166 -1.71 -0.40 -11.50
N PHE A 167 -1.13 -0.63 -12.68
CA PHE A 167 -1.42 -1.80 -13.52
C PHE A 167 -1.16 -3.12 -12.78
N TRP A 168 0.00 -3.25 -12.17
CA TRP A 168 0.35 -4.48 -11.45
C TRP A 168 -0.43 -4.65 -10.15
N THR A 169 -0.81 -3.56 -9.48
CA THR A 169 -1.71 -3.62 -8.31
C THR A 169 -3.07 -4.22 -8.71
N VAL A 170 -3.66 -3.74 -9.81
CA VAL A 170 -4.90 -4.29 -10.36
C VAL A 170 -4.73 -5.77 -10.73
N ARG A 171 -3.60 -6.13 -11.34
CA ARG A 171 -3.29 -7.52 -11.72
C ARG A 171 -3.13 -8.43 -10.51
N LEU A 172 -2.36 -8.02 -9.50
CA LEU A 172 -2.13 -8.78 -8.27
C LEU A 172 -3.41 -8.95 -7.44
N GLY A 173 -4.32 -7.95 -7.48
CA GLY A 173 -5.64 -8.03 -6.87
C GLY A 173 -6.63 -8.92 -7.64
N GLY A 174 -6.26 -9.43 -8.82
CA GLY A 174 -7.17 -10.22 -9.66
C GLY A 174 -8.25 -9.41 -10.37
N TRP A 175 -8.10 -8.08 -10.45
CA TRP A 175 -9.11 -7.15 -10.99
C TRP A 175 -8.80 -6.70 -12.41
N LEU A 176 -7.72 -7.19 -13.01
CA LEU A 176 -7.31 -6.79 -14.34
C LEU A 176 -8.31 -7.30 -15.38
N PRO A 177 -8.96 -6.41 -16.16
CA PRO A 177 -9.86 -6.83 -17.19
C PRO A 177 -9.10 -7.48 -18.36
N ARG A 178 -9.82 -8.22 -19.16
CA ARG A 178 -9.31 -8.70 -20.46
C ARG A 178 -9.16 -7.53 -21.42
N PHE A 179 -7.99 -7.42 -22.07
CA PHE A 179 -7.67 -6.34 -23.01
C PHE A 179 -8.01 -6.72 -24.47
N ASP A 180 -8.38 -7.95 -24.72
CA ASP A 180 -8.65 -8.51 -26.05
C ASP A 180 -10.13 -8.51 -26.43
N CYS A 181 -11.06 -8.51 -25.46
CA CYS A 181 -12.48 -8.61 -25.76
C CYS A 181 -13.39 -7.79 -24.83
N CYS A 182 -14.57 -7.49 -25.32
CA CYS A 182 -15.61 -6.76 -24.61
C CYS A 182 -16.22 -7.60 -23.47
N ALA A 183 -16.25 -7.07 -22.25
CA ALA A 183 -16.82 -7.72 -21.09
C ALA A 183 -18.33 -8.00 -21.18
N SER A 184 -19.04 -7.35 -22.12
CA SER A 184 -20.49 -7.50 -22.29
C SER A 184 -20.86 -8.47 -23.41
N CYS A 185 -20.30 -8.28 -24.62
CA CYS A 185 -20.68 -9.07 -25.79
C CYS A 185 -19.60 -10.05 -26.26
N GLN A 186 -18.46 -10.10 -25.58
CA GLN A 186 -17.28 -10.94 -25.89
C GLN A 186 -16.68 -10.69 -27.28
N GLY A 187 -17.10 -9.64 -27.99
CA GLY A 187 -16.50 -9.25 -29.27
C GLY A 187 -15.06 -8.79 -29.07
N VAL A 188 -14.17 -9.24 -29.95
CA VAL A 188 -12.75 -8.89 -29.92
C VAL A 188 -12.56 -7.41 -30.18
N PHE A 189 -11.64 -6.77 -29.49
CA PHE A 189 -11.20 -5.42 -29.78
C PHE A 189 -10.17 -5.46 -30.90
N GLU A 190 -10.59 -5.07 -32.09
CA GLU A 190 -9.68 -4.80 -33.20
C GLU A 190 -8.85 -3.52 -32.91
N ALA A 191 -8.42 -2.82 -33.93
CA ALA A 191 -7.73 -1.53 -33.83
C ALA A 191 -8.65 -0.37 -33.37
N THR A 192 -9.69 -0.66 -32.56
CA THR A 192 -10.65 0.33 -32.06
C THR A 192 -10.49 0.59 -30.59
N ALA A 193 -10.93 1.75 -30.11
CA ALA A 193 -10.90 2.07 -28.69
C ALA A 193 -11.85 1.14 -27.90
N ALA A 194 -11.38 0.68 -26.75
CA ALA A 194 -12.22 0.11 -25.71
C ALA A 194 -12.66 1.23 -24.74
N PHE A 195 -13.66 0.97 -23.91
CA PHE A 195 -14.21 1.96 -22.98
C PHE A 195 -14.30 1.37 -21.58
N TYR A 196 -14.01 2.19 -20.56
CA TYR A 196 -14.07 1.84 -19.14
C TYR A 196 -14.70 2.93 -18.29
N ASN A 197 -15.12 2.61 -17.08
CA ASN A 197 -15.50 3.57 -16.06
C ASN A 197 -15.18 3.05 -14.65
N ALA A 198 -15.36 3.90 -13.64
CA ALA A 198 -15.13 3.58 -12.23
C ALA A 198 -16.32 2.88 -11.54
N HIS A 199 -17.35 2.45 -12.28
CA HIS A 199 -18.58 1.87 -11.69
C HIS A 199 -18.88 0.45 -12.19
N ARG A 200 -18.11 -0.03 -13.16
CA ARG A 200 -18.31 -1.34 -13.74
C ARG A 200 -16.99 -1.96 -14.18
N ALA A 201 -16.73 -3.15 -13.67
CA ALA A 201 -15.53 -3.90 -14.05
C ALA A 201 -15.54 -4.25 -15.53
N GLY A 202 -14.37 -4.18 -16.18
CA GLY A 202 -14.17 -4.61 -17.56
C GLY A 202 -13.94 -3.48 -18.56
N LEU A 203 -13.66 -3.91 -19.79
CA LEU A 203 -13.55 -3.08 -20.97
C LEU A 203 -14.75 -3.36 -21.90
N PHE A 204 -15.28 -2.32 -22.55
CA PHE A 204 -16.48 -2.38 -23.37
C PHE A 204 -16.21 -1.85 -24.76
N CYS A 205 -16.78 -2.47 -25.79
CA CYS A 205 -16.71 -1.99 -27.17
C CYS A 205 -17.63 -0.78 -27.40
N ALA A 206 -17.49 -0.11 -28.54
CA ALA A 206 -18.29 1.05 -28.89
C ALA A 206 -19.81 0.77 -28.88
N LYS A 207 -20.24 -0.46 -29.23
CA LYS A 207 -21.67 -0.87 -29.21
C LYS A 207 -22.18 -1.08 -27.77
N CYS A 208 -21.33 -1.49 -26.83
CA CYS A 208 -21.71 -1.81 -25.46
C CYS A 208 -21.37 -0.67 -24.47
N ARG A 209 -20.73 0.40 -24.94
CA ARG A 209 -20.40 1.54 -24.08
C ARG A 209 -21.65 2.24 -23.59
N ARG A 210 -21.55 2.82 -22.39
CA ARG A 210 -22.60 3.65 -21.79
C ARG A 210 -22.12 5.10 -21.63
N PRO A 211 -23.01 6.07 -21.49
CA PRO A 211 -22.63 7.45 -21.15
C PRO A 211 -21.69 7.49 -19.95
N GLY A 212 -20.71 8.39 -19.98
CA GLY A 212 -19.72 8.55 -18.90
C GLY A 212 -18.53 7.57 -18.95
N MET A 213 -18.50 6.59 -19.84
CA MET A 213 -17.32 5.75 -20.06
C MET A 213 -16.22 6.52 -20.78
N LYS A 214 -14.99 6.38 -20.29
CA LYS A 214 -13.77 6.97 -20.89
C LYS A 214 -13.17 6.01 -21.91
N PRO A 215 -12.56 6.51 -22.99
CA PRO A 215 -11.88 5.65 -23.96
C PRO A 215 -10.59 5.09 -23.37
N LEU A 216 -10.20 3.91 -23.85
CA LEU A 216 -8.88 3.31 -23.73
C LEU A 216 -8.43 2.94 -25.13
N ARG A 217 -7.55 3.76 -25.70
CA ARG A 217 -7.12 3.63 -27.10
C ARG A 217 -6.25 2.39 -27.31
N PRO A 218 -6.10 1.92 -28.57
CA PRO A 218 -5.24 0.78 -28.89
C PRO A 218 -3.80 0.94 -28.41
N GLU A 219 -3.24 2.15 -28.50
CA GLU A 219 -1.89 2.46 -28.05
C GLU A 219 -1.73 2.28 -26.53
N ALA A 220 -2.73 2.66 -25.75
CA ALA A 220 -2.74 2.44 -24.30
C ALA A 220 -2.88 0.95 -23.95
N ARG A 221 -3.61 0.17 -24.76
CA ARG A 221 -3.69 -1.29 -24.60
C ARG A 221 -2.35 -1.96 -24.94
N ALA A 222 -1.64 -1.49 -25.98
CA ALA A 222 -0.29 -1.95 -26.29
C ALA A 222 0.71 -1.66 -25.14
N VAL A 223 0.57 -0.52 -24.46
CA VAL A 223 1.35 -0.24 -23.24
C VAL A 223 1.04 -1.25 -22.15
N ALA A 224 -0.23 -1.67 -21.97
CA ALA A 224 -0.59 -2.68 -21.00
C ALA A 224 0.05 -4.06 -21.29
N GLU A 225 0.16 -4.43 -22.58
CA GLU A 225 0.86 -5.66 -23.01
C GLU A 225 2.36 -5.59 -22.67
N ARG A 226 2.98 -4.45 -22.90
CA ARG A 226 4.36 -4.20 -22.50
C ARG A 226 4.54 -4.27 -20.99
N PHE A 227 3.64 -3.68 -20.20
CA PHE A 227 3.68 -3.79 -18.74
C PHE A 227 3.56 -5.23 -18.25
N ALA A 228 2.83 -6.08 -18.97
CA ALA A 228 2.68 -7.48 -18.62
C ALA A 228 3.92 -8.35 -18.93
N SER A 229 4.76 -7.93 -19.88
CA SER A 229 5.89 -8.71 -20.41
C SER A 229 7.27 -8.14 -20.09
N GLU A 230 7.37 -6.83 -19.87
CA GLU A 230 8.64 -6.13 -19.64
C GLU A 230 8.77 -5.69 -18.17
N ARG A 231 9.98 -5.70 -17.64
CA ARG A 231 10.26 -5.14 -16.32
C ARG A 231 10.41 -3.63 -16.41
N LEU A 232 9.89 -2.92 -15.41
CA LEU A 232 9.91 -1.46 -15.35
C LEU A 232 11.32 -0.86 -15.53
N ASP A 233 12.32 -1.44 -14.87
CA ASP A 233 13.72 -0.98 -14.89
C ASP A 233 14.44 -1.22 -16.25
N GLN A 234 13.83 -2.01 -17.13
CA GLN A 234 14.32 -2.32 -18.48
C GLN A 234 13.53 -1.62 -19.59
N MET A 235 12.41 -0.99 -19.26
CA MET A 235 11.56 -0.34 -20.22
C MET A 235 12.24 0.92 -20.78
N ALA A 236 12.41 0.96 -22.10
CA ALA A 236 12.78 2.21 -22.78
C ALA A 236 11.61 3.20 -22.69
N PHE A 237 11.90 4.39 -22.16
CA PHE A 237 10.93 5.46 -22.04
C PHE A 237 11.04 6.40 -23.25
N ASP A 238 9.98 6.48 -24.05
CA ASP A 238 9.78 7.49 -25.08
C ASP A 238 8.66 8.45 -24.62
N ARG A 239 8.93 9.76 -24.68
CA ARG A 239 7.94 10.81 -24.39
C ARG A 239 6.69 10.71 -25.27
N ALA A 240 6.81 10.16 -26.47
CA ALA A 240 5.66 9.90 -27.34
C ALA A 240 4.63 8.93 -26.71
N MET A 241 5.05 8.10 -25.74
CA MET A 241 4.18 7.20 -25.02
C MET A 241 3.42 7.87 -23.85
N ASP A 242 3.78 9.08 -23.44
CA ASP A 242 3.19 9.76 -22.29
C ASP A 242 1.65 9.80 -22.30
N PRO A 243 0.96 10.11 -23.42
CA PRO A 243 -0.51 10.11 -23.46
C PRO A 243 -1.11 8.73 -23.22
N SER A 244 -0.51 7.67 -23.78
CA SER A 244 -0.96 6.28 -23.64
C SER A 244 -0.74 5.76 -22.22
N ILE A 245 0.39 6.13 -21.60
CA ILE A 245 0.71 5.83 -20.22
C ILE A 245 -0.27 6.53 -19.27
N ALA A 246 -0.59 7.80 -19.52
CA ALA A 246 -1.55 8.56 -18.74
C ALA A 246 -2.96 7.97 -18.83
N GLU A 247 -3.37 7.53 -20.02
CA GLU A 247 -4.66 6.91 -20.25
C GLU A 247 -4.77 5.55 -19.54
N LEU A 248 -3.73 4.70 -19.63
CA LEU A 248 -3.68 3.42 -18.92
C LEU A 248 -3.64 3.62 -17.40
N ARG A 249 -2.89 4.62 -16.92
CA ARG A 249 -2.89 5.00 -15.49
C ARG A 249 -4.28 5.37 -15.01
N ALA A 250 -4.98 6.25 -15.73
CA ALA A 250 -6.33 6.66 -15.37
C ALA A 250 -7.30 5.49 -15.31
N ALA A 251 -7.18 4.51 -16.22
CA ALA A 251 -7.96 3.28 -16.18
C ALA A 251 -7.59 2.41 -14.96
N GLY A 252 -6.31 2.22 -14.70
CA GLY A 252 -5.82 1.45 -13.55
C GLY A 252 -6.29 2.03 -12.21
N LEU A 253 -6.19 3.34 -12.03
CA LEU A 253 -6.69 4.03 -10.83
C LEU A 253 -8.21 3.86 -10.67
N ALA A 254 -8.98 3.98 -11.76
CA ALA A 254 -10.43 3.77 -11.73
C ALA A 254 -10.81 2.32 -11.33
N TRP A 255 -10.04 1.32 -11.77
CA TRP A 255 -10.28 -0.07 -11.37
C TRP A 255 -9.88 -0.33 -9.91
N ILE A 256 -8.84 0.32 -9.40
CA ILE A 256 -8.47 0.26 -7.98
C ILE A 256 -9.60 0.86 -7.13
N GLU A 257 -10.07 2.06 -7.46
CA GLU A 257 -11.17 2.71 -6.75
C GLU A 257 -12.46 1.88 -6.75
N LEU A 258 -12.79 1.27 -7.90
CA LEU A 258 -13.96 0.41 -8.05
C LEU A 258 -13.90 -0.81 -7.11
N ASN A 259 -12.76 -1.48 -7.06
CA ASN A 259 -12.63 -2.73 -6.28
C ASN A 259 -12.35 -2.47 -4.79
N ALA A 260 -11.74 -1.36 -4.46
CA ALA A 260 -11.54 -0.93 -3.07
C ALA A 260 -12.79 -0.22 -2.48
N GLU A 261 -13.81 0.07 -3.30
CA GLU A 261 -15.03 0.81 -2.94
C GLU A 261 -14.72 2.18 -2.28
N ARG A 262 -13.58 2.75 -2.65
CA ARG A 262 -13.05 3.98 -2.05
C ARG A 262 -12.35 4.83 -3.12
N ARG A 263 -12.47 6.16 -3.00
CA ARG A 263 -11.76 7.11 -3.88
C ARG A 263 -10.37 7.44 -3.37
N LEU A 264 -9.45 7.61 -4.31
CA LEU A 264 -8.12 8.16 -4.06
C LEU A 264 -8.21 9.68 -3.93
N THR A 265 -7.68 10.21 -2.84
CA THR A 265 -7.71 11.64 -2.53
C THR A 265 -6.47 12.37 -3.07
N THR A 266 -5.33 11.68 -3.15
CA THR A 266 -4.07 12.27 -3.62
C THR A 266 -3.99 12.41 -5.14
N THR A 267 -4.88 11.78 -5.90
CA THR A 267 -4.87 11.87 -7.37
C THR A 267 -5.19 13.28 -7.89
N GLU A 268 -5.93 14.09 -7.15
CA GLU A 268 -6.20 15.48 -7.50
C GLU A 268 -4.90 16.31 -7.54
N LEU A 269 -3.92 15.96 -6.73
CA LEU A 269 -2.62 16.63 -6.70
C LEU A 269 -1.76 16.32 -7.94
N LEU A 270 -2.03 15.23 -8.67
CA LEU A 270 -1.30 14.89 -9.90
C LEU A 270 -1.58 15.86 -11.05
N GLU A 271 -2.68 16.58 -11.02
CA GLU A 271 -3.04 17.57 -12.05
C GLU A 271 -2.23 18.86 -11.90
N THR A 272 -1.64 19.07 -10.71
CA THR A 272 -0.84 20.26 -10.36
C THR A 272 0.66 19.93 -10.24
N ALA A 273 1.06 18.68 -10.41
CA ALA A 273 2.42 18.14 -10.31
C ALA A 273 3.05 17.85 -11.72
#